data_0732e3bdb38a377ee7ef25af3010a014
#
_entry.id   0732e3bdb38a377ee7ef25af3010a014
#
_cell.length_a   1.000
_cell.length_b   1.000
_cell.length_c   1.000
_cell.angle_alpha   90.00
_cell.angle_beta   90.00
_cell.angle_gamma   90.00
#
_symmetry.space_group_name_H-M   'P 1'
#
loop_
_entity.id
_entity.type
_entity.pdbx_description
1 polymer ?
#
loop_
_entity_poly.entity_id
_entity_poly.type
_entity_poly.pdbx_seq_one_letter_code
_entity_poly.pdbx_strand_id
1 'polypeptide(L)'
;MKELKIAALQIAPTGSLEGNLQKGLAACRNAKAMGAGIALFPEMWSNGYRIYNRPAQDWIQEAIPADGEFVEAFGRLAKELSMAIGITLLEEFESGPKNTLVLFDRHGRRVLQYSKVHTCDFDVEHALTPGDGFHTADLDTEIGTVRVGAMICYDREFPESARILMLQGAEIILVPNACPMEIN
;
A
#
# COMPACT_ATOMS: atom_id res chain seq x y z
N MET A 1 -19.13 -19.47 -10.59
CA MET A 1 -17.68 -19.12 -10.56
C MET A 1 -17.38 -18.59 -9.17
N LYS A 2 -16.23 -18.94 -8.58
CA LYS A 2 -15.76 -18.30 -7.36
C LYS A 2 -15.28 -16.88 -7.73
N GLU A 3 -15.67 -15.88 -6.96
CA GLU A 3 -15.32 -14.48 -7.19
C GLU A 3 -14.30 -14.03 -6.13
N LEU A 4 -13.26 -13.31 -6.53
CA LEU A 4 -12.33 -12.63 -5.64
C LEU A 4 -12.80 -11.18 -5.47
N LYS A 5 -13.26 -10.82 -4.27
CA LYS A 5 -13.66 -9.46 -3.96
C LYS A 5 -12.47 -8.67 -3.41
N ILE A 6 -12.25 -7.47 -3.93
CA ILE A 6 -11.21 -6.55 -3.50
C ILE A 6 -11.87 -5.34 -2.86
N ALA A 7 -11.50 -5.01 -1.63
CA ALA A 7 -11.91 -3.81 -0.94
C ALA A 7 -10.83 -2.72 -1.10
N ALA A 8 -11.08 -1.72 -1.93
CA ALA A 8 -10.31 -0.48 -1.90
C ALA A 8 -10.80 0.35 -0.69
N LEU A 9 -9.96 0.47 0.33
CA LEU A 9 -10.29 1.16 1.57
C LEU A 9 -10.21 2.68 1.37
N GLN A 10 -11.31 3.28 0.94
CA GLN A 10 -11.41 4.73 0.78
C GLN A 10 -11.75 5.38 2.12
N ILE A 11 -10.77 5.54 2.97
CA ILE A 11 -10.91 6.04 4.34
C ILE A 11 -9.96 7.22 4.61
N ALA A 12 -10.43 8.22 5.35
CA ALA A 12 -9.61 9.34 5.76
C ALA A 12 -8.71 8.98 6.96
N PRO A 13 -7.46 9.47 7.02
CA PRO A 13 -6.58 9.25 8.17
C PRO A 13 -7.09 9.99 9.42
N THR A 14 -6.59 9.58 10.59
CA THR A 14 -6.93 10.19 11.89
C THR A 14 -5.98 11.30 12.31
N GLY A 15 -4.81 11.38 11.69
CA GLY A 15 -3.77 12.35 12.00
C GLY A 15 -2.71 11.83 12.99
N SER A 16 -2.77 10.57 13.42
CA SER A 16 -1.71 9.93 14.22
C SER A 16 -1.48 8.49 13.76
N LEU A 17 -0.25 8.00 13.96
CA LEU A 17 0.13 6.62 13.62
C LEU A 17 -0.78 5.61 14.34
N GLU A 18 -0.95 5.76 15.65
CA GLU A 18 -1.80 4.87 16.46
C GLU A 18 -3.27 4.93 16.02
N GLY A 19 -3.81 6.12 15.79
CA GLY A 19 -5.18 6.26 15.29
C GLY A 19 -5.37 5.63 13.91
N ASN A 20 -4.38 5.75 13.02
CA ASN A 20 -4.40 5.12 11.70
C ASN A 20 -4.30 3.59 11.83
N LEU A 21 -3.50 3.08 12.76
CA LEU A 21 -3.45 1.65 13.07
C LEU A 21 -4.84 1.14 13.48
N GLN A 22 -5.43 1.69 14.52
CA GLN A 22 -6.72 1.22 15.04
C GLN A 22 -7.85 1.33 14.01
N LYS A 23 -7.92 2.46 13.30
CA LYS A 23 -8.89 2.66 12.23
C LYS A 23 -8.69 1.68 11.07
N GLY A 24 -7.44 1.42 10.69
CA GLY A 24 -7.08 0.48 9.64
C GLY A 24 -7.46 -0.95 9.98
N LEU A 25 -7.16 -1.41 11.21
CA LEU A 25 -7.54 -2.73 11.69
C LEU A 25 -9.08 -2.93 11.66
N ALA A 26 -9.83 -1.92 12.11
CA ALA A 26 -11.29 -1.94 12.05
C ALA A 26 -11.82 -1.97 10.61
N ALA A 27 -11.24 -1.20 9.71
CA ALA A 27 -11.61 -1.18 8.28
C ALA A 27 -11.40 -2.54 7.62
N CYS A 28 -10.27 -3.23 7.90
CA CYS A 28 -10.02 -4.58 7.41
C CYS A 28 -11.07 -5.58 7.92
N ARG A 29 -11.46 -5.52 9.19
CA ARG A 29 -12.53 -6.38 9.76
C ARG A 29 -13.86 -6.15 9.06
N ASN A 30 -14.20 -4.89 8.78
CA ASN A 30 -15.42 -4.53 8.04
C ASN A 30 -15.35 -5.04 6.59
N ALA A 31 -14.22 -4.87 5.90
CA ALA A 31 -14.01 -5.39 4.56
C ALA A 31 -14.20 -6.92 4.51
N LYS A 32 -13.64 -7.64 5.49
CA LYS A 32 -13.84 -9.10 5.60
C LYS A 32 -15.29 -9.47 5.83
N ALA A 33 -16.01 -8.74 6.69
CA ALA A 33 -17.45 -8.96 6.92
C ALA A 33 -18.28 -8.75 5.65
N MET A 34 -17.81 -7.92 4.71
CA MET A 34 -18.41 -7.73 3.38
C MET A 34 -17.96 -8.77 2.35
N GLY A 35 -17.14 -9.73 2.75
CA GLY A 35 -16.66 -10.83 1.92
C GLY A 35 -15.42 -10.51 1.09
N ALA A 36 -14.64 -9.50 1.45
CA ALA A 36 -13.37 -9.21 0.74
C ALA A 36 -12.35 -10.34 0.95
N GLY A 37 -11.65 -10.69 -0.13
CA GLY A 37 -10.47 -11.56 -0.12
C GLY A 37 -9.15 -10.78 -0.12
N ILE A 38 -9.19 -9.51 -0.53
CA ILE A 38 -8.06 -8.57 -0.47
C ILE A 38 -8.58 -7.23 0.06
N ALA A 39 -7.84 -6.59 0.97
CA ALA A 39 -8.03 -5.20 1.37
C ALA A 39 -6.80 -4.38 0.99
N LEU A 40 -7.00 -3.22 0.35
CA LEU A 40 -5.95 -2.31 -0.08
C LEU A 40 -6.13 -0.95 0.58
N PHE A 41 -5.09 -0.47 1.26
CA PHE A 41 -5.06 0.85 1.88
C PHE A 41 -4.79 1.98 0.88
N PRO A 42 -5.18 3.23 1.21
CA PRO A 42 -4.71 4.42 0.49
C PRO A 42 -3.19 4.56 0.59
N GLU A 43 -2.59 5.33 -0.31
CA GLU A 43 -1.16 5.64 -0.32
C GLU A 43 -0.70 6.25 1.01
N MET A 44 0.49 5.80 1.51
CA MET A 44 1.14 6.28 2.74
C MET A 44 0.20 6.34 3.97
N TRP A 45 -0.57 5.29 4.18
CA TRP A 45 -1.55 5.21 5.27
C TRP A 45 -0.95 5.45 6.66
N SER A 46 0.31 5.07 6.89
CA SER A 46 0.97 5.23 8.19
C SER A 46 0.92 6.67 8.70
N ASN A 47 1.19 7.66 7.83
CA ASN A 47 1.12 9.08 8.16
C ASN A 47 -0.05 9.81 7.49
N GLY A 48 -0.89 9.10 6.72
CA GLY A 48 -2.07 9.61 6.05
C GLY A 48 -1.77 10.59 4.91
N TYR A 49 -0.60 10.44 4.26
CA TYR A 49 -0.12 11.33 3.19
C TYR A 49 -0.07 12.81 3.60
N ARG A 50 0.23 13.07 4.88
CA ARG A 50 0.24 14.43 5.45
C ARG A 50 1.55 15.16 5.17
N ILE A 51 1.86 15.35 3.90
CA ILE A 51 3.11 15.96 3.44
C ILE A 51 2.90 17.35 2.80
N TYR A 52 1.67 17.64 2.37
CA TYR A 52 1.34 18.92 1.76
C TYR A 52 1.45 20.09 2.74
N ASN A 53 2.02 21.21 2.28
CA ASN A 53 2.20 22.44 3.05
C ASN A 53 3.00 22.24 4.35
N ARG A 54 3.87 21.23 4.37
CA ARG A 54 4.77 20.93 5.49
C ARG A 54 6.22 20.88 5.00
N PRO A 55 7.19 21.46 5.75
CA PRO A 55 8.61 21.28 5.45
C PRO A 55 8.97 19.78 5.47
N ALA A 56 9.80 19.35 4.51
CA ALA A 56 10.19 17.94 4.41
C ALA A 56 10.80 17.40 5.71
N GLN A 57 11.64 18.18 6.39
CA GLN A 57 12.26 17.82 7.67
C GLN A 57 11.27 17.46 8.78
N ASP A 58 10.03 17.92 8.70
CA ASP A 58 9.00 17.66 9.72
C ASP A 58 8.29 16.34 9.49
N TRP A 59 8.04 15.96 8.23
CA TRP A 59 7.29 14.73 7.91
C TRP A 59 8.18 13.51 7.61
N ILE A 60 9.43 13.69 7.18
CA ILE A 60 10.35 12.55 6.98
C ILE A 60 10.61 11.78 8.28
N GLN A 61 10.49 12.46 9.43
CA GLN A 61 10.64 11.84 10.76
C GLN A 61 9.43 10.97 11.16
N GLU A 62 8.34 11.03 10.41
CA GLU A 62 7.18 10.15 10.58
C GLU A 62 7.36 8.79 9.88
N ALA A 63 8.51 8.57 9.22
CA ALA A 63 8.85 7.31 8.60
C ALA A 63 8.98 6.20 9.65
N ILE A 64 8.51 5.02 9.29
CA ILE A 64 8.51 3.84 10.17
C ILE A 64 9.17 2.65 9.48
N PRO A 65 9.79 1.72 10.23
CA PRO A 65 10.36 0.51 9.66
C PRO A 65 9.28 -0.34 8.96
N ALA A 66 9.61 -0.90 7.81
CA ALA A 66 8.71 -1.80 7.08
C ALA A 66 8.45 -3.13 7.82
N ASP A 67 9.30 -3.51 8.75
CA ASP A 67 9.18 -4.64 9.66
C ASP A 67 8.75 -4.23 11.09
N GLY A 68 8.32 -2.97 11.25
CA GLY A 68 7.88 -2.43 12.53
C GLY A 68 6.48 -2.91 12.93
N GLU A 69 6.15 -2.71 14.22
CA GLU A 69 4.89 -3.17 14.84
C GLU A 69 3.63 -2.70 14.09
N PHE A 70 3.65 -1.48 13.55
CA PHE A 70 2.53 -0.97 12.75
C PHE A 70 2.22 -1.87 11.55
N VAL A 71 3.25 -2.26 10.79
CA VAL A 71 3.10 -3.08 9.57
C VAL A 71 2.77 -4.53 9.95
N GLU A 72 3.49 -5.09 10.91
CA GLU A 72 3.32 -6.48 11.36
C GLU A 72 1.93 -6.74 11.99
N ALA A 73 1.30 -5.71 12.57
CA ALA A 73 -0.08 -5.83 13.05
C ALA A 73 -1.06 -6.19 11.92
N PHE A 74 -0.84 -5.67 10.70
CA PHE A 74 -1.66 -6.03 9.54
C PHE A 74 -1.34 -7.43 9.01
N GLY A 75 -0.09 -7.89 9.13
CA GLY A 75 0.27 -9.28 8.83
C GLY A 75 -0.44 -10.27 9.76
N ARG A 76 -0.45 -9.99 11.06
CA ARG A 76 -1.21 -10.79 12.04
C ARG A 76 -2.72 -10.77 11.74
N LEU A 77 -3.26 -9.60 11.41
CA LEU A 77 -4.68 -9.47 11.06
C LEU A 77 -5.02 -10.19 9.75
N ALA A 78 -4.13 -10.15 8.74
CA ALA A 78 -4.32 -10.90 7.49
C ALA A 78 -4.50 -12.40 7.75
N LYS A 79 -3.67 -12.97 8.63
CA LYS A 79 -3.79 -14.36 9.08
C LYS A 79 -5.08 -14.61 9.86
N GLU A 80 -5.42 -13.75 10.82
CA GLU A 80 -6.65 -13.85 11.63
C GLU A 80 -7.89 -13.88 10.74
N LEU A 81 -7.97 -12.96 9.77
CA LEU A 81 -9.11 -12.80 8.88
C LEU A 81 -9.09 -13.77 7.69
N SER A 82 -8.01 -14.52 7.48
CA SER A 82 -7.79 -15.27 6.24
C SER A 82 -8.06 -14.42 5.00
N MET A 83 -7.49 -13.19 4.97
CA MET A 83 -7.67 -12.18 3.93
C MET A 83 -6.34 -11.49 3.64
N ALA A 84 -6.00 -11.32 2.36
CA ALA A 84 -4.79 -10.57 2.00
C ALA A 84 -4.96 -9.07 2.34
N ILE A 85 -3.88 -8.44 2.81
CA ILE A 85 -3.88 -7.02 3.16
C ILE A 85 -2.67 -6.32 2.54
N GLY A 86 -2.94 -5.32 1.70
CA GLY A 86 -1.94 -4.38 1.17
C GLY A 86 -1.92 -3.12 2.02
N ILE A 87 -0.94 -3.02 2.93
CA ILE A 87 -0.71 -1.86 3.80
C ILE A 87 0.33 -0.93 3.20
N THR A 88 0.14 0.36 3.32
CA THR A 88 1.02 1.39 2.77
C THR A 88 1.61 2.24 3.88
N LEU A 89 2.85 2.68 3.70
CA LEU A 89 3.58 3.42 4.71
C LEU A 89 4.58 4.41 4.09
N LEU A 90 4.93 5.42 4.88
CA LEU A 90 6.18 6.14 4.73
C LEU A 90 7.25 5.28 5.40
N GLU A 91 8.06 4.60 4.59
CA GLU A 91 9.07 3.64 5.05
C GLU A 91 10.36 4.35 5.44
N GLU A 92 10.89 4.03 6.62
CA GLU A 92 12.24 4.41 7.00
C GLU A 92 13.27 3.66 6.14
N PHE A 93 14.17 4.41 5.49
CA PHE A 93 15.21 3.84 4.65
C PHE A 93 16.49 4.66 4.75
N GLU A 94 17.66 4.03 4.63
CA GLU A 94 18.97 4.64 4.89
C GLU A 94 19.24 5.89 4.05
N SER A 95 18.88 5.88 2.77
CA SER A 95 19.10 7.01 1.84
C SER A 95 18.00 8.06 1.84
N GLY A 96 17.02 7.97 2.74
CA GLY A 96 15.83 8.80 2.81
C GLY A 96 14.56 7.96 2.70
N PRO A 97 13.43 8.45 3.23
CA PRO A 97 12.22 7.65 3.30
C PRO A 97 11.68 7.24 1.93
N LYS A 98 10.92 6.14 1.90
CA LYS A 98 10.25 5.62 0.71
C LYS A 98 8.73 5.60 0.89
N ASN A 99 8.01 5.73 -0.22
CA ASN A 99 6.58 5.49 -0.29
C ASN A 99 6.37 4.02 -0.65
N THR A 100 5.94 3.21 0.29
CA THR A 100 6.00 1.74 0.18
C THR A 100 4.65 1.08 0.42
N LEU A 101 4.39 0.01 -0.31
CA LEU A 101 3.32 -0.96 -0.10
C LEU A 101 3.93 -2.28 0.35
N VAL A 102 3.38 -2.86 1.42
CA VAL A 102 3.66 -4.22 1.86
C VAL A 102 2.38 -5.05 1.70
N LEU A 103 2.45 -6.17 0.96
CA LEU A 103 1.34 -7.09 0.77
C LEU A 103 1.55 -8.33 1.60
N PHE A 104 0.62 -8.60 2.50
CA PHE A 104 0.50 -9.86 3.23
C PHE A 104 -0.52 -10.77 2.57
N ASP A 105 -0.20 -12.06 2.43
CA ASP A 105 -1.16 -13.06 2.02
C ASP A 105 -2.15 -13.38 3.16
N ARG A 106 -3.17 -14.19 2.87
CA ARG A 106 -4.18 -14.62 3.85
C ARG A 106 -3.64 -15.50 4.98
N HIS A 107 -2.37 -15.87 4.95
CA HIS A 107 -1.67 -16.60 6.00
C HIS A 107 -0.78 -15.69 6.86
N GLY A 108 -0.75 -14.38 6.53
CA GLY A 108 0.05 -13.36 7.19
C GLY A 108 1.52 -13.37 6.76
N ARG A 109 1.86 -13.99 5.63
CA ARG A 109 3.21 -13.96 5.07
C ARG A 109 3.35 -12.74 4.18
N ARG A 110 4.43 -12.00 4.30
CA ARG A 110 4.79 -10.92 3.39
C ARG A 110 5.18 -11.53 2.05
N VAL A 111 4.42 -11.22 1.00
CA VAL A 111 4.63 -11.76 -0.34
C VAL A 111 5.15 -10.73 -1.34
N LEU A 112 4.89 -9.44 -1.09
CA LEU A 112 5.39 -8.34 -1.91
C LEU A 112 5.72 -7.15 -1.03
N GLN A 113 6.86 -6.50 -1.29
CA GLN A 113 7.18 -5.15 -0.84
C GLN A 113 7.54 -4.35 -2.10
N TYR A 114 6.89 -3.22 -2.27
CA TYR A 114 7.06 -2.37 -3.44
C TYR A 114 7.17 -0.92 -3.00
N SER A 115 8.21 -0.24 -3.43
CA SER A 115 8.38 1.20 -3.23
C SER A 115 8.14 1.95 -4.53
N LYS A 116 7.44 3.07 -4.46
CA LYS A 116 7.06 3.93 -5.58
C LYS A 116 8.30 4.30 -6.41
N VAL A 117 8.27 3.95 -7.70
CA VAL A 117 9.38 4.20 -8.64
C VAL A 117 9.36 5.64 -9.14
N HIS A 118 8.18 6.13 -9.52
CA HIS A 118 7.99 7.50 -10.00
C HIS A 118 7.43 8.37 -8.88
N THR A 119 8.32 8.97 -8.09
CA THR A 119 7.94 9.93 -7.06
C THR A 119 7.49 11.26 -7.68
N CYS A 120 6.61 12.00 -7.01
CA CYS A 120 6.25 13.37 -7.39
C CYS A 120 7.35 14.34 -6.93
N ASP A 121 8.59 14.15 -7.41
CA ASP A 121 9.79 14.89 -7.02
C ASP A 121 9.76 16.36 -7.45
N PHE A 122 8.93 16.69 -8.43
CA PHE A 122 8.64 18.06 -8.88
C PHE A 122 7.76 18.85 -7.86
N ASP A 123 7.21 18.19 -6.85
CA ASP A 123 6.31 18.75 -5.84
C ASP A 123 6.67 18.20 -4.44
N VAL A 124 5.70 17.60 -3.75
CA VAL A 124 5.76 17.28 -2.31
C VAL A 124 6.66 16.08 -1.98
N GLU A 125 6.91 15.19 -2.93
CA GLU A 125 7.68 13.96 -2.71
C GLU A 125 9.19 14.10 -3.05
N HIS A 126 9.70 15.31 -3.23
CA HIS A 126 11.12 15.55 -3.55
C HIS A 126 12.12 15.01 -2.53
N ALA A 127 11.66 14.75 -1.29
CA ALA A 127 12.49 14.18 -0.22
C ALA A 127 12.40 12.63 -0.13
N LEU A 128 11.60 12.00 -1.01
CA LEU A 128 11.49 10.54 -1.03
C LEU A 128 12.58 9.91 -1.90
N THR A 129 13.07 8.76 -1.46
CA THR A 129 13.92 7.88 -2.26
C THR A 129 13.04 7.03 -3.18
N PRO A 130 13.24 7.07 -4.50
CA PRO A 130 12.52 6.19 -5.43
C PRO A 130 12.78 4.70 -5.18
N GLY A 131 11.83 3.86 -5.58
CA GLY A 131 12.01 2.41 -5.67
C GLY A 131 12.93 2.01 -6.81
N ASP A 132 13.35 0.76 -6.82
CA ASP A 132 14.36 0.21 -7.75
C ASP A 132 13.74 -0.51 -8.96
N GLY A 133 12.42 -0.70 -8.99
CA GLY A 133 11.73 -1.34 -10.10
C GLY A 133 10.36 -1.90 -9.75
N PHE A 134 9.75 -2.54 -10.75
CA PHE A 134 8.43 -3.16 -10.65
C PHE A 134 8.55 -4.65 -10.42
N HIS A 135 7.79 -5.19 -9.46
CA HIS A 135 7.84 -6.58 -9.04
C HIS A 135 6.45 -7.19 -8.96
N THR A 136 6.37 -8.50 -9.19
CA THR A 136 5.14 -9.29 -9.03
C THR A 136 5.36 -10.41 -8.03
N ALA A 137 4.29 -10.87 -7.40
CA ALA A 137 4.31 -12.00 -6.49
C ALA A 137 3.09 -12.90 -6.69
N ASP A 138 3.23 -14.17 -6.32
CA ASP A 138 2.11 -15.10 -6.26
C ASP A 138 1.36 -14.88 -4.95
N LEU A 139 0.08 -14.56 -5.06
CA LEU A 139 -0.83 -14.38 -3.93
C LEU A 139 -1.78 -15.56 -3.83
N ASP A 140 -1.72 -16.29 -2.72
CA ASP A 140 -2.70 -17.34 -2.43
C ASP A 140 -4.03 -16.72 -2.00
N THR A 141 -5.10 -17.04 -2.75
CA THR A 141 -6.46 -16.54 -2.52
C THR A 141 -7.45 -17.70 -2.41
N GLU A 142 -8.69 -17.41 -2.06
CA GLU A 142 -9.76 -18.41 -1.98
C GLU A 142 -10.19 -18.97 -3.35
N ILE A 143 -9.81 -18.30 -4.44
CA ILE A 143 -10.10 -18.77 -5.81
C ILE A 143 -8.91 -19.49 -6.45
N GLY A 144 -7.76 -19.55 -5.77
CA GLY A 144 -6.49 -20.09 -6.25
C GLY A 144 -5.37 -19.05 -6.16
N THR A 145 -4.22 -19.38 -6.71
CA THR A 145 -3.08 -18.45 -6.80
C THR A 145 -3.33 -17.43 -7.90
N VAL A 146 -3.09 -16.16 -7.59
CA VAL A 146 -3.20 -15.03 -8.52
C VAL A 146 -1.87 -14.28 -8.55
N ARG A 147 -1.36 -13.96 -9.73
CA ARG A 147 -0.16 -13.14 -9.88
C ARG A 147 -0.50 -11.68 -9.68
N VAL A 148 0.07 -11.06 -8.63
CA VAL A 148 -0.22 -9.68 -8.24
C VAL A 148 1.00 -8.80 -8.42
N GLY A 149 0.83 -7.62 -9.02
CA GLY A 149 1.80 -6.55 -9.05
C GLY A 149 1.30 -5.32 -8.28
N ALA A 150 2.19 -4.37 -8.04
CA ALA A 150 1.84 -3.10 -7.43
C ALA A 150 2.51 -1.93 -8.17
N MET A 151 1.82 -0.79 -8.19
CA MET A 151 2.34 0.52 -8.52
C MET A 151 1.61 1.54 -7.64
N ILE A 152 2.23 2.67 -7.32
CA ILE A 152 1.67 3.64 -6.37
C ILE A 152 1.42 4.96 -7.08
N CYS A 153 0.15 5.42 -7.03
CA CYS A 153 -0.28 6.76 -7.43
C CYS A 153 0.30 7.21 -8.79
N TYR A 154 1.32 8.07 -8.80
CA TYR A 154 1.93 8.66 -9.99
C TYR A 154 2.55 7.63 -10.95
N ASP A 155 2.94 6.45 -10.46
CA ASP A 155 3.41 5.36 -11.33
C ASP A 155 2.41 5.02 -12.45
N ARG A 156 1.10 5.21 -12.23
CA ARG A 156 0.06 4.90 -13.23
C ARG A 156 0.07 5.84 -14.43
N GLU A 157 0.69 7.01 -14.31
CA GLU A 157 0.79 7.98 -15.41
C GLU A 157 1.81 7.54 -16.48
N PHE A 158 2.65 6.54 -16.14
CA PHE A 158 3.65 5.95 -17.02
C PHE A 158 3.14 4.60 -17.53
N PRO A 159 2.79 4.48 -18.82
CA PRO A 159 2.25 3.22 -19.37
C PRO A 159 3.25 2.06 -19.27
N GLU A 160 4.55 2.35 -19.16
CA GLU A 160 5.61 1.37 -18.94
C GLU A 160 5.43 0.61 -17.63
N SER A 161 4.96 1.27 -16.58
CA SER A 161 4.74 0.68 -15.25
C SER A 161 3.79 -0.53 -15.33
N ALA A 162 2.59 -0.31 -15.86
CA ALA A 162 1.61 -1.37 -16.04
C ALA A 162 2.06 -2.42 -17.04
N ARG A 163 2.78 -2.02 -18.10
CA ARG A 163 3.29 -2.92 -19.13
C ARG A 163 4.36 -3.86 -18.59
N ILE A 164 5.29 -3.37 -17.77
CA ILE A 164 6.30 -4.20 -17.10
C ILE A 164 5.63 -5.24 -16.22
N LEU A 165 4.68 -4.82 -15.39
CA LEU A 165 3.94 -5.73 -14.51
C LEU A 165 3.15 -6.78 -15.31
N MET A 166 2.51 -6.39 -16.41
CA MET A 166 1.81 -7.31 -17.30
C MET A 166 2.77 -8.33 -17.93
N LEU A 167 3.94 -7.89 -18.40
CA LEU A 167 4.96 -8.78 -18.96
C LEU A 167 5.55 -9.75 -17.92
N GLN A 168 5.53 -9.38 -16.63
CA GLN A 168 5.87 -10.25 -15.51
C GLN A 168 4.72 -11.19 -15.10
N GLY A 169 3.60 -11.14 -15.82
CA GLY A 169 2.45 -12.02 -15.62
C GLY A 169 1.43 -11.53 -14.61
N ALA A 170 1.44 -10.26 -14.21
CA ALA A 170 0.43 -9.72 -13.29
C ALA A 170 -0.98 -9.87 -13.88
N GLU A 171 -1.86 -10.51 -13.12
CA GLU A 171 -3.29 -10.65 -13.40
C GLU A 171 -4.09 -9.54 -12.70
N ILE A 172 -3.53 -9.05 -11.56
CA ILE A 172 -4.07 -7.93 -10.79
C ILE A 172 -2.94 -6.96 -10.50
N ILE A 173 -3.19 -5.67 -10.66
CA ILE A 173 -2.28 -4.60 -10.28
C ILE A 173 -2.97 -3.78 -9.18
N LEU A 174 -2.37 -3.75 -7.99
CA LEU A 174 -2.83 -2.94 -6.87
C LEU A 174 -2.26 -1.53 -7.00
N VAL A 175 -3.13 -0.51 -6.94
CA VAL A 175 -2.74 0.89 -7.15
C VAL A 175 -3.25 1.77 -5.99
N PRO A 176 -2.57 1.77 -4.84
CA PRO A 176 -2.88 2.73 -3.78
C PRO A 176 -2.68 4.16 -4.26
N ASN A 177 -3.56 5.05 -3.81
CA ASN A 177 -3.59 6.43 -4.24
C ASN A 177 -4.08 7.36 -3.11
N ALA A 178 -3.55 8.58 -3.05
CA ALA A 178 -3.98 9.64 -2.14
C ALA A 178 -4.14 11.01 -2.84
N CYS A 179 -4.27 11.03 -4.17
CA CYS A 179 -4.51 12.28 -4.90
C CYS A 179 -5.80 12.94 -4.45
N PRO A 180 -5.81 14.26 -4.20
CA PRO A 180 -7.04 15.00 -4.01
C PRO A 180 -7.87 14.94 -5.31
N MET A 181 -9.20 14.81 -5.17
CA MET A 181 -10.10 15.03 -6.30
C MET A 181 -10.32 16.53 -6.43
N GLU A 182 -9.64 17.15 -7.36
CA GLU A 182 -10.02 18.51 -7.79
C GLU A 182 -11.27 18.38 -8.67
N ILE A 183 -12.39 18.77 -8.11
CA ILE A 183 -13.62 18.95 -8.88
C ILE A 183 -13.51 20.37 -9.47
N ASN A 184 -13.06 20.49 -10.72
CA ASN A 184 -13.13 21.71 -11.50
C ASN A 184 -14.56 21.97 -11.98
#